data_797aeb4b675c3301b77279269846fa79
#
_entry.id   797aeb4b675c3301b77279269846fa79
#
_cell.length_a   1.000
_cell.length_b   1.000
_cell.length_c   1.000
_cell.angle_alpha   90.00
_cell.angle_beta   90.00
_cell.angle_gamma   90.00
#
_symmetry.space_group_name_H-M   'P 1'
#
loop_
_entity.id
_entity.type
_entity.pdbx_description
1 polymer ?
#
loop_
_entity_poly.entity_id
_entity_poly.type
_entity_poly.pdbx_seq_one_letter_code
_entity_poly.pdbx_strand_id
1 'polypeptide(L)'
;DTLPELPSTSINNITGTWSPTISNASSAEYTFTPNDGQCALDTTMTVTVLEEIEPEFTQIDPICIGQIISPLPQVSNNNITGTWSPALNNLETTTYTFTPENGQCSYLTSMTIEVGTFSPISITASNISNDFDSNQIISVTASGGSGNYEFQLDGGSWQTNSTFEYVTGCEEHIVAARDIDGCIFETQTSVMIMDYPKFLTPNGDGYNDTWNIKCLKENPLAKVSVFDRFGKLITTFKPIENSWNGTFNGQLLPASDYWFVAEYLNNNGIQATFRSHFSLRY
;
A
#
# COMPACT_ATOMS: atom_id res chain seq x y z
N ASP A 1 29.44 -37.33 -12.72
CA ASP A 1 30.89 -37.38 -12.37
C ASP A 1 31.58 -38.54 -13.04
N THR A 2 32.89 -38.38 -13.38
CA THR A 2 33.72 -39.49 -13.83
C THR A 2 34.27 -40.22 -12.61
N LEU A 3 33.95 -41.52 -12.47
CA LEU A 3 34.52 -42.33 -11.42
C LEU A 3 35.99 -42.69 -11.75
N PRO A 4 36.88 -42.59 -10.78
CA PRO A 4 38.23 -43.15 -10.95
C PRO A 4 38.14 -44.67 -11.07
N GLU A 5 39.10 -45.27 -11.81
CA GLU A 5 39.21 -46.71 -11.87
C GLU A 5 39.48 -47.27 -10.46
N LEU A 6 38.87 -48.43 -10.17
CA LEU A 6 39.15 -49.11 -8.90
C LEU A 6 40.60 -49.62 -8.87
N PRO A 7 41.32 -49.48 -7.75
CA PRO A 7 42.74 -49.84 -7.67
C PRO A 7 42.93 -51.34 -7.86
N SER A 8 43.79 -51.70 -8.79
CA SER A 8 44.15 -53.11 -9.06
C SER A 8 45.03 -53.74 -7.99
N THR A 9 45.48 -52.98 -6.99
CA THR A 9 46.28 -53.42 -5.86
C THR A 9 45.68 -52.96 -4.55
N SER A 10 45.42 -53.87 -3.63
CA SER A 10 44.91 -53.56 -2.31
C SER A 10 45.96 -52.87 -1.43
N ILE A 11 45.51 -52.28 -0.29
CA ILE A 11 46.41 -51.69 0.72
C ILE A 11 47.41 -52.72 1.33
N ASN A 12 47.12 -54.01 1.23
CA ASN A 12 47.98 -55.11 1.68
C ASN A 12 48.87 -55.69 0.57
N ASN A 13 49.05 -54.97 -0.54
CA ASN A 13 49.79 -55.34 -1.71
C ASN A 13 49.29 -56.63 -2.43
N ILE A 14 48.02 -56.97 -2.31
CA ILE A 14 47.35 -58.04 -3.05
C ILE A 14 46.94 -57.46 -4.41
N THR A 15 47.40 -58.05 -5.50
CA THR A 15 46.95 -57.65 -6.85
C THR A 15 45.75 -58.48 -7.30
N GLY A 16 44.87 -57.90 -8.06
CA GLY A 16 43.63 -58.56 -8.49
C GLY A 16 42.84 -57.73 -9.50
N THR A 17 41.66 -58.20 -9.79
CA THR A 17 40.71 -57.56 -10.70
C THR A 17 39.36 -57.35 -10.08
N TRP A 18 38.67 -56.25 -10.45
CA TRP A 18 37.32 -55.94 -10.03
C TRP A 18 36.30 -56.39 -11.07
N SER A 19 35.17 -56.95 -10.59
CA SER A 19 34.01 -57.29 -11.41
C SER A 19 32.72 -56.91 -10.69
N PRO A 20 31.73 -56.38 -11.39
CA PRO A 20 31.70 -55.90 -12.78
C PRO A 20 32.60 -54.68 -13.00
N THR A 21 32.70 -54.21 -14.24
CA THR A 21 33.35 -52.90 -14.57
C THR A 21 32.61 -51.79 -13.90
N ILE A 22 33.36 -50.83 -13.30
CA ILE A 22 32.79 -49.71 -12.56
C ILE A 22 31.86 -48.89 -13.45
N SER A 23 30.69 -48.53 -12.92
CA SER A 23 29.65 -47.71 -13.57
C SER A 23 29.19 -46.61 -12.63
N ASN A 24 28.92 -45.44 -13.19
CA ASN A 24 28.27 -44.30 -12.50
C ASN A 24 26.77 -44.23 -12.75
N ALA A 25 26.18 -45.20 -13.42
CA ALA A 25 24.75 -45.19 -13.76
C ALA A 25 23.85 -45.72 -12.65
N SER A 26 24.38 -46.62 -11.79
CA SER A 26 23.61 -47.20 -10.67
C SER A 26 24.54 -47.71 -9.59
N SER A 27 24.01 -47.74 -8.36
CA SER A 27 24.70 -48.37 -7.23
C SER A 27 24.88 -49.84 -7.49
N ALA A 28 26.11 -50.38 -7.22
CA ALA A 28 26.43 -51.75 -7.42
C ALA A 28 27.47 -52.26 -6.43
N GLU A 29 27.49 -53.58 -6.21
CA GLU A 29 28.51 -54.26 -5.46
C GLU A 29 29.57 -54.76 -6.43
N TYR A 30 30.83 -54.50 -6.14
CA TYR A 30 32.00 -54.89 -6.92
C TYR A 30 32.81 -55.91 -6.14
N THR A 31 33.17 -57.03 -6.77
CA THR A 31 33.99 -58.07 -6.19
C THR A 31 35.44 -57.95 -6.68
N PHE A 32 36.36 -57.87 -5.74
CA PHE A 32 37.78 -57.96 -6.01
C PHE A 32 38.25 -59.42 -5.94
N THR A 33 38.72 -59.94 -7.02
CA THR A 33 39.30 -61.29 -7.11
C THR A 33 40.77 -61.19 -7.18
N PRO A 34 41.54 -61.69 -6.16
CA PRO A 34 42.96 -61.73 -6.16
C PRO A 34 43.53 -62.62 -7.28
N ASN A 35 44.69 -62.21 -7.83
CA ASN A 35 45.40 -63.04 -8.78
C ASN A 35 45.91 -64.32 -8.11
N ASP A 36 46.04 -65.39 -8.92
CA ASP A 36 46.50 -66.70 -8.45
C ASP A 36 47.85 -66.65 -7.68
N GLY A 37 47.94 -67.45 -6.60
CA GLY A 37 49.16 -67.60 -5.82
C GLY A 37 49.35 -66.61 -4.66
N GLN A 38 48.43 -65.74 -4.38
CA GLN A 38 48.57 -64.75 -3.32
C GLN A 38 47.91 -65.14 -1.97
N CYS A 39 47.31 -66.34 -1.83
CA CYS A 39 46.68 -66.81 -0.64
C CYS A 39 45.71 -65.82 -0.02
N ALA A 40 44.93 -65.12 -0.85
CA ALA A 40 43.91 -64.13 -0.46
C ALA A 40 42.52 -64.57 -0.96
N LEU A 41 41.47 -64.14 -0.25
CA LEU A 41 40.10 -64.43 -0.61
C LEU A 41 39.48 -63.20 -1.34
N ASP A 42 38.43 -63.49 -2.11
CA ASP A 42 37.61 -62.46 -2.72
C ASP A 42 37.03 -61.53 -1.64
N THR A 43 36.94 -60.28 -1.99
CA THR A 43 36.29 -59.27 -1.13
C THR A 43 35.38 -58.37 -1.94
N THR A 44 34.36 -57.81 -1.32
CA THR A 44 33.38 -56.93 -1.99
C THR A 44 33.46 -55.53 -1.45
N MET A 45 33.08 -54.60 -2.32
CA MET A 45 32.90 -53.19 -2.02
C MET A 45 31.65 -52.67 -2.74
N THR A 46 30.79 -51.96 -2.00
CA THR A 46 29.60 -51.31 -2.56
C THR A 46 29.95 -49.88 -2.94
N VAL A 47 29.66 -49.50 -4.18
CA VAL A 47 29.68 -48.11 -4.64
C VAL A 47 28.23 -47.67 -4.74
N THR A 48 27.88 -46.61 -4.01
CA THR A 48 26.54 -46.02 -4.03
C THR A 48 26.53 -44.82 -4.96
N VAL A 49 25.67 -44.85 -5.95
CA VAL A 49 25.36 -43.69 -6.82
C VAL A 49 24.15 -42.99 -6.26
N LEU A 50 24.28 -41.70 -5.92
CA LEU A 50 23.22 -40.88 -5.45
C LEU A 50 22.54 -40.18 -6.65
N GLU A 51 21.23 -40.08 -6.61
CA GLU A 51 20.49 -39.27 -7.59
C GLU A 51 20.71 -37.78 -7.28
N GLU A 52 20.81 -36.97 -8.34
CA GLU A 52 20.89 -35.54 -8.19
C GLU A 52 19.49 -34.96 -7.80
N ILE A 53 19.49 -34.08 -6.85
CA ILE A 53 18.29 -33.48 -6.29
C ILE A 53 18.17 -32.02 -6.77
N GLU A 54 17.02 -31.63 -7.25
CA GLU A 54 16.73 -30.21 -7.57
C GLU A 54 16.39 -29.44 -6.30
N PRO A 55 17.12 -28.35 -5.96
CA PRO A 55 16.77 -27.50 -4.82
C PRO A 55 15.44 -26.80 -5.06
N GLU A 56 14.52 -26.89 -4.11
CA GLU A 56 13.19 -26.31 -4.16
C GLU A 56 13.12 -25.02 -3.32
N PHE A 57 12.54 -23.98 -3.88
CA PHE A 57 12.32 -22.71 -3.18
C PHE A 57 10.91 -22.20 -3.41
N THR A 58 10.38 -21.48 -2.44
CA THR A 58 9.13 -20.74 -2.61
C THR A 58 9.39 -19.52 -3.48
N GLN A 59 8.63 -19.37 -4.57
CA GLN A 59 8.72 -18.21 -5.44
C GLN A 59 8.38 -16.93 -4.67
N ILE A 60 9.18 -15.89 -4.83
CA ILE A 60 8.91 -14.56 -4.30
C ILE A 60 7.98 -13.84 -5.29
N ASP A 61 6.90 -13.27 -4.76
CA ASP A 61 5.96 -12.47 -5.54
C ASP A 61 6.65 -11.24 -6.16
N PRO A 62 6.13 -10.68 -7.27
CA PRO A 62 6.64 -9.45 -7.85
C PRO A 62 6.76 -8.33 -6.81
N ILE A 63 7.84 -7.58 -6.85
CA ILE A 63 8.12 -6.47 -5.94
C ILE A 63 8.08 -5.13 -6.65
N CYS A 64 7.96 -4.08 -5.85
CA CYS A 64 8.07 -2.70 -6.33
C CYS A 64 9.53 -2.26 -6.40
N ILE A 65 9.86 -1.42 -7.39
CA ILE A 65 11.19 -0.80 -7.48
C ILE A 65 11.56 -0.11 -6.16
N GLY A 66 12.71 -0.47 -5.59
CA GLY A 66 13.21 0.06 -4.31
C GLY A 66 12.57 -0.58 -3.07
N GLN A 67 11.65 -1.51 -3.20
CA GLN A 67 11.09 -2.25 -2.05
C GLN A 67 12.18 -3.08 -1.36
N ILE A 68 12.23 -3.02 -0.03
CA ILE A 68 13.15 -3.83 0.75
C ILE A 68 12.71 -5.30 0.69
N ILE A 69 13.61 -6.16 0.25
CA ILE A 69 13.42 -7.61 0.22
C ILE A 69 14.32 -8.25 1.29
N SER A 70 13.79 -9.29 1.95
CA SER A 70 14.61 -10.12 2.82
C SER A 70 15.68 -10.86 2.00
N PRO A 71 16.86 -11.13 2.57
CA PRO A 71 17.87 -11.95 1.89
C PRO A 71 17.29 -13.28 1.43
N LEU A 72 17.71 -13.75 0.26
CA LEU A 72 17.30 -15.05 -0.27
C LEU A 72 17.77 -16.16 0.67
N PRO A 73 16.96 -17.22 0.87
CA PRO A 73 17.30 -18.30 1.77
C PRO A 73 18.51 -19.08 1.25
N GLN A 74 19.50 -19.32 2.11
CA GLN A 74 20.70 -20.11 1.77
C GLN A 74 20.48 -21.60 1.89
N VAL A 75 19.30 -22.02 2.33
CA VAL A 75 18.88 -23.43 2.44
C VAL A 75 17.55 -23.59 1.73
N SER A 76 17.46 -24.54 0.81
CA SER A 76 16.24 -24.86 0.08
C SER A 76 15.19 -25.54 0.98
N ASN A 77 13.94 -25.60 0.53
CA ASN A 77 12.84 -26.26 1.25
C ASN A 77 13.11 -27.77 1.47
N ASN A 78 13.93 -28.39 0.62
CA ASN A 78 14.36 -29.78 0.70
C ASN A 78 15.79 -29.95 1.25
N ASN A 79 16.26 -28.96 2.07
CA ASN A 79 17.49 -28.97 2.86
C ASN A 79 18.82 -28.99 2.07
N ILE A 80 18.86 -28.45 0.88
CA ILE A 80 20.11 -28.23 0.13
C ILE A 80 20.67 -26.86 0.50
N THR A 81 21.93 -26.80 0.96
CA THR A 81 22.63 -25.55 1.28
C THR A 81 23.36 -25.01 0.04
N GLY A 82 23.44 -23.68 -0.08
CA GLY A 82 24.10 -23.06 -1.23
C GLY A 82 24.07 -21.54 -1.18
N THR A 83 24.41 -20.92 -2.30
CA THR A 83 24.48 -19.47 -2.43
C THR A 83 23.79 -18.99 -3.70
N TRP A 84 23.25 -17.77 -3.62
CA TRP A 84 22.61 -17.10 -4.75
C TRP A 84 23.54 -16.11 -5.44
N SER A 85 23.46 -16.05 -6.76
CA SER A 85 24.15 -15.08 -7.60
C SER A 85 23.21 -14.63 -8.74
N PRO A 86 23.23 -13.36 -9.14
CA PRO A 86 23.99 -12.24 -8.60
C PRO A 86 23.52 -11.80 -7.19
N ALA A 87 24.13 -10.76 -6.64
CA ALA A 87 23.66 -10.12 -5.41
C ALA A 87 22.24 -9.57 -5.59
N LEU A 88 21.46 -9.56 -4.49
CA LEU A 88 20.07 -9.14 -4.51
C LEU A 88 19.92 -7.69 -5.03
N ASN A 89 19.06 -7.50 -6.02
CA ASN A 89 18.77 -6.23 -6.66
C ASN A 89 17.24 -6.00 -6.63
N ASN A 90 16.83 -4.84 -6.13
CA ASN A 90 15.43 -4.45 -6.05
C ASN A 90 15.07 -3.30 -7.01
N LEU A 91 15.91 -3.00 -7.97
CA LEU A 91 15.71 -1.93 -8.95
C LEU A 91 15.32 -2.42 -10.34
N GLU A 92 15.57 -3.70 -10.62
CA GLU A 92 15.26 -4.32 -11.92
C GLU A 92 14.95 -5.80 -11.77
N THR A 93 14.11 -6.33 -12.66
CA THR A 93 13.79 -7.75 -12.75
C THR A 93 15.09 -8.55 -12.96
N THR A 94 15.38 -9.46 -12.03
CA THR A 94 16.64 -10.18 -12.01
C THR A 94 16.40 -11.68 -11.77
N THR A 95 17.08 -12.51 -12.57
CA THR A 95 17.13 -13.95 -12.36
C THR A 95 18.34 -14.31 -11.51
N TYR A 96 18.07 -14.94 -10.39
CA TYR A 96 19.09 -15.42 -9.44
C TYR A 96 19.31 -16.91 -9.64
N THR A 97 20.56 -17.34 -9.66
CA THR A 97 20.94 -18.73 -9.73
C THR A 97 21.43 -19.20 -8.36
N PHE A 98 20.83 -20.26 -7.86
CA PHE A 98 21.28 -20.95 -6.65
C PHE A 98 22.34 -22.00 -7.02
N THR A 99 23.50 -21.90 -6.39
CA THR A 99 24.59 -22.85 -6.53
C THR A 99 24.70 -23.66 -5.24
N PRO A 100 24.36 -24.97 -5.26
CA PRO A 100 24.55 -25.85 -4.11
C PRO A 100 26.00 -25.92 -3.66
N GLU A 101 26.24 -26.13 -2.38
CA GLU A 101 27.57 -26.45 -1.85
C GLU A 101 28.02 -27.81 -2.33
N ASN A 102 29.34 -27.98 -2.42
CA ASN A 102 29.95 -29.24 -2.89
C ASN A 102 29.56 -30.43 -2.01
N GLY A 103 29.28 -31.55 -2.64
CA GLY A 103 29.00 -32.83 -1.97
C GLY A 103 27.53 -33.14 -1.70
N GLN A 104 26.62 -32.31 -2.15
CA GLN A 104 25.17 -32.50 -1.94
C GLN A 104 24.44 -33.20 -3.09
N CYS A 105 25.15 -33.57 -4.19
CA CYS A 105 24.53 -34.16 -5.38
C CYS A 105 23.29 -33.42 -5.84
N SER A 106 23.40 -32.13 -6.11
CA SER A 106 22.29 -31.28 -6.47
C SER A 106 22.55 -30.46 -7.71
N TYR A 107 21.47 -30.20 -8.47
CA TYR A 107 21.51 -29.30 -9.63
C TYR A 107 21.58 -27.84 -9.22
N LEU A 108 21.99 -27.00 -10.18
CA LEU A 108 21.70 -25.55 -10.09
C LEU A 108 20.21 -25.33 -10.29
N THR A 109 19.64 -24.41 -9.55
CA THR A 109 18.27 -23.94 -9.81
C THR A 109 18.22 -22.41 -9.90
N SER A 110 17.14 -21.86 -10.41
CA SER A 110 17.01 -20.41 -10.57
C SER A 110 15.64 -19.90 -10.16
N MET A 111 15.61 -18.64 -9.70
CA MET A 111 14.41 -17.92 -9.37
C MET A 111 14.47 -16.52 -9.98
N THR A 112 13.44 -16.11 -10.67
CA THR A 112 13.32 -14.73 -11.16
C THR A 112 12.44 -13.93 -10.21
N ILE A 113 12.96 -12.80 -9.72
CA ILE A 113 12.19 -11.80 -8.99
C ILE A 113 11.84 -10.68 -9.95
N GLU A 114 10.56 -10.51 -10.21
CA GLU A 114 10.05 -9.45 -11.05
C GLU A 114 10.00 -8.14 -10.26
N VAL A 115 10.56 -7.07 -10.85
CA VAL A 115 10.48 -5.71 -10.30
C VAL A 115 9.57 -4.90 -11.21
N GLY A 116 8.41 -4.53 -10.68
CA GLY A 116 7.45 -3.72 -11.40
C GLY A 116 7.96 -2.30 -11.62
N THR A 117 7.85 -1.81 -12.86
CA THR A 117 8.04 -0.40 -13.16
C THR A 117 6.88 0.38 -12.59
N PHE A 118 7.19 1.42 -11.84
CA PHE A 118 6.23 2.16 -11.06
C PHE A 118 5.79 3.44 -11.79
N SER A 119 4.49 3.63 -11.91
CA SER A 119 3.90 4.92 -12.27
C SER A 119 3.20 5.49 -11.03
N PRO A 120 3.64 6.64 -10.50
CA PRO A 120 3.00 7.22 -9.33
C PRO A 120 1.53 7.51 -9.63
N ILE A 121 0.67 7.30 -8.63
CA ILE A 121 -0.72 7.71 -8.73
C ILE A 121 -0.86 9.18 -8.38
N SER A 122 -1.76 9.84 -9.08
CA SER A 122 -2.11 11.24 -8.88
C SER A 122 -3.62 11.31 -8.68
N ILE A 123 -4.08 12.11 -7.72
CA ILE A 123 -5.50 12.28 -7.43
C ILE A 123 -5.91 13.74 -7.44
N THR A 124 -7.17 13.95 -7.81
CA THR A 124 -7.89 15.20 -7.59
C THR A 124 -9.22 14.89 -6.92
N ALA A 125 -9.62 15.73 -5.97
CA ALA A 125 -10.91 15.63 -5.32
C ALA A 125 -11.64 16.97 -5.45
N SER A 126 -12.95 16.92 -5.67
CA SER A 126 -13.79 18.11 -5.79
C SER A 126 -15.17 17.86 -5.20
N ASN A 127 -15.76 18.90 -4.62
CA ASN A 127 -17.18 18.90 -4.31
C ASN A 127 -17.97 19.02 -5.62
N ILE A 128 -18.86 18.07 -5.89
CA ILE A 128 -19.74 18.04 -7.07
C ILE A 128 -21.19 18.45 -6.75
N SER A 129 -21.54 18.62 -5.49
CA SER A 129 -22.81 19.22 -5.05
C SER A 129 -22.70 20.76 -5.09
N ASN A 130 -23.87 21.44 -5.01
CA ASN A 130 -23.83 22.89 -4.83
C ASN A 130 -23.32 23.23 -3.41
N ASP A 131 -22.73 24.41 -3.30
CA ASP A 131 -22.35 24.96 -2.00
C ASP A 131 -23.56 24.99 -1.07
N PHE A 132 -23.40 24.57 0.17
CA PHE A 132 -24.44 24.55 1.22
C PHE A 132 -25.59 23.55 1.02
N ASP A 133 -25.53 22.63 0.07
CA ASP A 133 -26.51 21.55 -0.05
C ASP A 133 -26.51 20.65 1.20
N SER A 134 -27.66 20.05 1.51
CA SER A 134 -27.79 19.15 2.65
C SER A 134 -27.11 17.79 2.45
N ASN A 135 -26.91 17.38 1.22
CA ASN A 135 -26.12 16.23 0.84
C ASN A 135 -24.88 16.70 0.06
N GLN A 136 -23.77 16.82 0.76
CA GLN A 136 -22.51 17.18 0.16
C GLN A 136 -21.82 15.93 -0.38
N ILE A 137 -21.33 16.01 -1.62
CA ILE A 137 -20.74 14.89 -2.33
C ILE A 137 -19.35 15.26 -2.82
N ILE A 138 -18.35 14.49 -2.38
CA ILE A 138 -16.99 14.57 -2.90
C ILE A 138 -16.83 13.52 -4.01
N SER A 139 -16.33 13.94 -5.16
CA SER A 139 -15.90 13.06 -6.24
C SER A 139 -14.38 13.09 -6.37
N VAL A 140 -13.80 11.90 -6.54
CA VAL A 140 -12.36 11.70 -6.67
C VAL A 140 -12.05 11.16 -8.04
N THR A 141 -10.98 11.67 -8.66
CA THR A 141 -10.41 11.12 -9.89
C THR A 141 -8.97 10.74 -9.63
N ALA A 142 -8.59 9.52 -9.99
CA ALA A 142 -7.23 9.02 -9.91
C ALA A 142 -6.68 8.68 -11.29
N SER A 143 -5.37 8.78 -11.46
CA SER A 143 -4.66 8.41 -12.68
C SER A 143 -3.25 7.92 -12.36
N GLY A 144 -2.67 7.11 -13.25
CA GLY A 144 -1.38 6.44 -13.05
C GLY A 144 -1.55 5.05 -12.46
N GLY A 145 -0.47 4.41 -12.04
CA GLY A 145 -0.50 3.06 -11.47
C GLY A 145 -1.07 1.99 -12.40
N SER A 146 -1.73 0.97 -11.83
CA SER A 146 -2.40 -0.12 -12.56
C SER A 146 -3.75 0.29 -13.15
N GLY A 147 -4.38 1.34 -12.63
CA GLY A 147 -5.72 1.77 -12.98
C GLY A 147 -6.82 1.24 -12.04
N ASN A 148 -6.49 0.41 -11.07
CA ASN A 148 -7.40 -0.10 -10.06
C ASN A 148 -7.15 0.58 -8.72
N TYR A 149 -8.13 1.36 -8.25
CA TYR A 149 -7.95 2.20 -7.08
C TYR A 149 -8.94 1.91 -5.98
N GLU A 150 -8.49 2.12 -4.76
CA GLU A 150 -9.36 2.33 -3.60
C GLU A 150 -9.16 3.74 -3.05
N PHE A 151 -10.24 4.28 -2.52
CA PHE A 151 -10.33 5.64 -2.00
C PHE A 151 -10.73 5.62 -0.53
N GLN A 152 -10.25 6.60 0.21
CA GLN A 152 -10.53 6.77 1.64
C GLN A 152 -10.81 8.25 1.92
N LEU A 153 -11.77 8.51 2.79
CA LEU A 153 -12.07 9.84 3.30
C LEU A 153 -11.74 9.89 4.80
N ASP A 154 -10.97 10.89 5.22
CA ASP A 154 -10.63 11.20 6.63
C ASP A 154 -10.14 10.01 7.45
N GLY A 155 -9.37 9.10 6.83
CA GLY A 155 -8.87 7.91 7.52
C GLY A 155 -9.93 6.84 7.79
N GLY A 156 -11.12 6.93 7.20
CA GLY A 156 -12.18 5.93 7.29
C GLY A 156 -11.86 4.63 6.57
N SER A 157 -12.86 3.85 6.19
CA SER A 157 -12.66 2.60 5.45
C SER A 157 -12.31 2.86 3.98
N TRP A 158 -11.44 2.01 3.41
CA TRP A 158 -11.15 1.98 1.99
C TRP A 158 -12.34 1.45 1.19
N GLN A 159 -12.64 2.07 0.04
CA GLN A 159 -13.71 1.69 -0.87
C GLN A 159 -13.27 1.86 -2.32
N THR A 160 -13.87 1.08 -3.23
CA THR A 160 -13.63 1.21 -4.68
C THR A 160 -14.48 2.30 -5.33
N ASN A 161 -15.57 2.74 -4.65
CA ASN A 161 -16.37 3.86 -5.12
C ASN A 161 -15.58 5.16 -5.00
N SER A 162 -15.53 5.93 -6.07
CA SER A 162 -14.84 7.23 -6.13
C SER A 162 -15.66 8.40 -5.62
N THR A 163 -16.84 8.16 -5.04
CA THR A 163 -17.70 9.21 -4.46
C THR A 163 -17.96 8.96 -2.99
N PHE A 164 -18.00 10.06 -2.22
CA PHE A 164 -18.35 10.08 -0.81
C PHE A 164 -19.56 11.00 -0.64
N GLU A 165 -20.64 10.47 -0.07
CA GLU A 165 -21.90 11.20 0.14
C GLU A 165 -22.09 11.57 1.60
N TYR A 166 -22.94 12.56 1.86
CA TYR A 166 -23.27 13.07 3.21
C TYR A 166 -22.04 13.55 3.98
N VAL A 167 -21.10 14.15 3.25
CA VAL A 167 -19.88 14.67 3.85
C VAL A 167 -20.21 15.88 4.71
N THR A 168 -19.60 15.96 5.89
CA THR A 168 -19.82 17.10 6.81
C THR A 168 -19.32 18.40 6.20
N GLY A 169 -20.01 19.48 6.47
CA GLY A 169 -19.65 20.78 5.89
C GLY A 169 -18.86 21.68 6.82
N CYS A 170 -18.26 22.71 6.24
CA CYS A 170 -17.36 23.66 6.88
C CYS A 170 -16.10 23.05 7.48
N GLU A 171 -15.62 21.97 6.90
CA GLU A 171 -14.40 21.28 7.27
C GLU A 171 -13.57 20.98 6.03
N GLU A 172 -12.26 20.89 6.21
CA GLU A 172 -11.34 20.39 5.21
C GLU A 172 -11.25 18.87 5.35
N HIS A 173 -11.54 18.16 4.28
CA HIS A 173 -11.52 16.70 4.22
C HIS A 173 -10.27 16.22 3.51
N ILE A 174 -9.65 15.18 4.05
CA ILE A 174 -8.50 14.51 3.45
C ILE A 174 -9.01 13.32 2.66
N VAL A 175 -8.76 13.33 1.36
CA VAL A 175 -9.04 12.20 0.48
C VAL A 175 -7.73 11.50 0.14
N ALA A 176 -7.66 10.21 0.42
CA ALA A 176 -6.54 9.37 0.03
C ALA A 176 -6.96 8.39 -1.07
N ALA A 177 -6.00 8.00 -1.91
CA ALA A 177 -6.16 6.91 -2.87
C ALA A 177 -4.95 5.99 -2.85
N ARG A 178 -5.18 4.71 -3.13
CA ARG A 178 -4.15 3.70 -3.31
C ARG A 178 -4.44 2.82 -4.52
N ASP A 179 -3.38 2.29 -5.11
CA ASP A 179 -3.45 1.30 -6.18
C ASP A 179 -3.47 -0.11 -5.55
N ILE A 180 -4.46 -0.94 -5.89
CA ILE A 180 -4.64 -2.27 -5.28
C ILE A 180 -3.92 -3.41 -6.00
N ASP A 181 -3.62 -3.26 -7.30
CA ASP A 181 -2.97 -4.29 -8.12
C ASP A 181 -1.49 -3.99 -8.38
N GLY A 182 -1.05 -2.83 -7.97
CA GLY A 182 0.32 -2.36 -8.17
C GLY A 182 1.12 -2.24 -6.90
N CYS A 183 2.21 -1.52 -7.01
CA CYS A 183 2.96 -1.08 -5.85
C CYS A 183 2.08 -0.14 -5.03
N ILE A 184 1.70 -0.55 -3.83
CA ILE A 184 0.79 0.21 -2.95
C ILE A 184 1.46 1.51 -2.55
N PHE A 185 1.14 2.60 -3.27
CA PHE A 185 1.45 3.95 -2.85
C PHE A 185 0.15 4.68 -2.55
N GLU A 186 0.13 5.27 -1.39
CA GLU A 186 -0.94 6.16 -1.00
C GLU A 186 -0.58 7.57 -1.42
N THR A 187 -1.51 8.27 -2.02
CA THR A 187 -1.46 9.70 -2.24
C THR A 187 -2.70 10.35 -1.66
N GLN A 188 -2.58 11.59 -1.28
CA GLN A 188 -3.70 12.30 -0.67
C GLN A 188 -3.83 13.73 -1.21
N THR A 189 -5.04 14.25 -1.13
CA THR A 189 -5.38 15.63 -1.42
C THR A 189 -6.42 16.12 -0.43
N SER A 190 -6.64 17.41 -0.36
CA SER A 190 -7.69 17.97 0.49
C SER A 190 -8.79 18.67 -0.32
N VAL A 191 -9.98 18.70 0.24
CA VAL A 191 -11.14 19.41 -0.31
C VAL A 191 -11.94 20.07 0.79
N MET A 192 -12.27 21.36 0.60
CA MET A 192 -13.10 22.11 1.52
C MET A 192 -14.58 22.01 1.11
N ILE A 193 -15.44 21.66 2.07
CA ILE A 193 -16.88 21.60 1.89
C ILE A 193 -17.53 22.84 2.50
N MET A 194 -18.40 23.49 1.73
CA MET A 194 -19.14 24.69 2.19
C MET A 194 -20.43 24.29 2.89
N ASP A 195 -20.60 24.71 4.15
CA ASP A 195 -21.85 24.60 4.90
C ASP A 195 -21.95 25.74 5.93
N TYR A 196 -23.06 25.79 6.66
CA TYR A 196 -23.33 26.82 7.70
C TYR A 196 -23.99 26.19 8.92
N PRO A 197 -23.76 26.72 10.14
CA PRO A 197 -24.44 26.25 11.34
C PRO A 197 -25.97 26.50 11.27
N LYS A 198 -26.76 25.47 11.53
CA LYS A 198 -28.23 25.52 11.43
C LYS A 198 -28.88 26.22 12.64
N PHE A 199 -28.13 26.45 13.71
CA PHE A 199 -28.61 27.10 14.92
C PHE A 199 -27.52 27.90 15.65
N LEU A 200 -27.94 28.81 16.50
CA LEU A 200 -27.16 29.62 17.42
C LEU A 200 -27.79 29.47 18.81
N THR A 201 -26.95 29.16 19.82
CA THR A 201 -27.39 28.97 21.22
C THR A 201 -26.51 29.79 22.17
N PRO A 202 -26.69 31.10 22.28
CA PRO A 202 -25.79 31.97 23.06
C PRO A 202 -26.10 31.88 24.57
N ASN A 203 -25.81 30.71 25.17
CA ASN A 203 -26.01 30.37 26.57
C ASN A 203 -24.70 30.39 27.40
N GLY A 204 -23.55 30.62 26.76
CA GLY A 204 -22.24 30.70 27.42
C GLY A 204 -21.61 29.37 27.77
N ASP A 205 -22.04 28.26 27.16
CA ASP A 205 -21.46 26.91 27.36
C ASP A 205 -20.27 26.62 26.50
N GLY A 206 -19.90 27.51 25.57
CA GLY A 206 -18.80 27.39 24.62
C GLY A 206 -19.18 26.73 23.29
N TYR A 207 -20.42 26.25 23.13
CA TYR A 207 -20.91 25.62 21.91
C TYR A 207 -22.00 26.46 21.24
N ASN A 208 -21.77 26.83 19.98
CA ASN A 208 -22.69 27.65 19.18
C ASN A 208 -23.13 28.97 19.86
N ASP A 209 -22.33 29.51 20.77
CA ASP A 209 -22.57 30.82 21.41
C ASP A 209 -22.48 31.99 20.44
N THR A 210 -21.83 31.76 19.31
CA THR A 210 -21.74 32.72 18.20
C THR A 210 -22.00 32.02 16.88
N TRP A 211 -22.61 32.71 15.95
CA TRP A 211 -22.90 32.20 14.60
C TRP A 211 -21.98 32.81 13.56
N ASN A 212 -21.35 31.95 12.77
CA ASN A 212 -20.47 32.32 11.68
C ASN A 212 -20.38 31.18 10.67
N ILE A 213 -20.13 31.47 9.40
CA ILE A 213 -19.82 30.50 8.36
C ILE A 213 -18.30 30.30 8.35
N LYS A 214 -17.81 29.34 9.15
CA LYS A 214 -16.39 29.16 9.45
C LYS A 214 -15.54 28.86 8.20
N CYS A 215 -16.07 28.13 7.22
CA CYS A 215 -15.39 27.80 5.96
C CYS A 215 -15.21 29.02 5.03
N LEU A 216 -15.88 30.13 5.32
CA LEU A 216 -15.66 31.40 4.61
C LEU A 216 -14.60 32.31 5.26
N LYS A 217 -13.95 31.89 6.33
CA LYS A 217 -12.93 32.74 7.02
C LYS A 217 -11.76 33.13 6.13
N GLU A 218 -11.29 32.18 5.31
CA GLU A 218 -10.17 32.42 4.39
C GLU A 218 -10.63 33.07 3.08
N ASN A 219 -11.93 33.32 2.90
CA ASN A 219 -12.48 33.92 1.69
C ASN A 219 -12.42 35.45 1.78
N PRO A 220 -11.59 36.13 0.96
CA PRO A 220 -11.27 37.56 1.15
C PRO A 220 -12.46 38.48 0.85
N LEU A 221 -13.45 38.00 0.09
CA LEU A 221 -14.64 38.79 -0.26
C LEU A 221 -15.88 38.36 0.53
N ALA A 222 -15.72 37.40 1.45
CA ALA A 222 -16.86 36.90 2.21
C ALA A 222 -17.48 37.99 3.10
N LYS A 223 -18.80 38.14 2.98
CA LYS A 223 -19.61 39.04 3.74
C LYS A 223 -20.92 38.37 4.06
N VAL A 224 -21.34 38.41 5.31
CA VAL A 224 -22.60 37.85 5.78
C VAL A 224 -23.47 38.93 6.33
N SER A 225 -24.72 39.00 5.87
CA SER A 225 -25.76 39.91 6.35
C SER A 225 -26.87 39.06 6.96
N VAL A 226 -27.27 39.37 8.21
CA VAL A 226 -28.33 38.67 8.97
C VAL A 226 -29.58 39.55 9.06
N PHE A 227 -30.73 38.95 8.85
CA PHE A 227 -32.02 39.62 8.81
C PHE A 227 -33.01 38.93 9.76
N ASP A 228 -33.97 39.69 10.31
CA ASP A 228 -35.08 39.08 11.00
C ASP A 228 -36.17 38.57 10.01
N ARG A 229 -37.21 37.93 10.54
CA ARG A 229 -38.33 37.37 9.74
C ARG A 229 -39.11 38.40 8.93
N PHE A 230 -38.95 39.68 9.19
CA PHE A 230 -39.59 40.77 8.47
C PHE A 230 -38.65 41.38 7.39
N GLY A 231 -37.44 40.86 7.23
CA GLY A 231 -36.46 41.36 6.30
C GLY A 231 -35.66 42.57 6.78
N LYS A 232 -35.78 42.92 8.10
CA LYS A 232 -34.97 43.99 8.68
C LYS A 232 -33.54 43.50 8.86
N LEU A 233 -32.58 44.27 8.36
CA LEU A 233 -31.16 44.00 8.57
C LEU A 233 -30.81 44.14 10.07
N ILE A 234 -30.26 43.09 10.65
CA ILE A 234 -29.81 43.03 12.04
C ILE A 234 -28.33 43.36 12.13
N THR A 235 -27.48 42.63 11.34
CA THR A 235 -26.06 42.87 11.36
C THR A 235 -25.45 42.48 10.02
N THR A 236 -24.22 42.97 9.77
CA THR A 236 -23.39 42.56 8.66
C THR A 236 -21.96 42.41 9.18
N PHE A 237 -21.30 41.32 8.84
CA PHE A 237 -19.93 41.06 9.24
C PHE A 237 -19.16 40.28 8.17
N LYS A 238 -17.85 40.31 8.28
CA LYS A 238 -16.97 39.42 7.52
C LYS A 238 -16.60 38.20 8.36
N PRO A 239 -16.77 36.98 7.88
CA PRO A 239 -16.45 35.73 8.61
C PRO A 239 -15.06 35.67 9.23
N ILE A 240 -14.07 36.26 8.58
CA ILE A 240 -12.69 36.33 9.09
C ILE A 240 -12.55 37.24 10.33
N GLU A 241 -13.34 38.32 10.39
CA GLU A 241 -13.19 39.35 11.44
C GLU A 241 -14.06 39.09 12.63
N ASN A 242 -15.30 38.64 12.42
CA ASN A 242 -16.34 38.61 13.43
C ASN A 242 -17.30 37.43 13.29
N SER A 243 -18.09 37.24 14.35
CA SER A 243 -19.26 36.35 14.43
C SER A 243 -20.40 37.06 15.08
N TRP A 244 -21.65 36.64 14.87
CA TRP A 244 -22.82 37.20 15.50
C TRP A 244 -23.23 36.41 16.75
N ASN A 245 -23.50 37.09 17.84
CA ASN A 245 -23.84 36.53 19.14
C ASN A 245 -25.35 36.58 19.50
N GLY A 246 -26.21 36.78 18.53
CA GLY A 246 -27.68 36.85 18.77
C GLY A 246 -28.18 38.18 19.29
N THR A 247 -27.37 39.25 19.29
CA THR A 247 -27.80 40.57 19.81
C THR A 247 -28.03 41.59 18.69
N PHE A 248 -28.87 42.57 19.00
CA PHE A 248 -29.08 43.78 18.20
C PHE A 248 -29.11 45.00 19.14
N ASN A 249 -28.29 46.00 18.89
CA ASN A 249 -28.09 47.18 19.76
C ASN A 249 -27.85 46.80 21.24
N GLY A 250 -27.06 45.72 21.48
CA GLY A 250 -26.74 45.24 22.83
C GLY A 250 -27.84 44.46 23.54
N GLN A 251 -28.97 44.23 22.92
CA GLN A 251 -30.09 43.45 23.46
C GLN A 251 -30.14 42.08 22.78
N LEU A 252 -30.38 41.02 23.57
CA LEU A 252 -30.66 39.69 23.04
C LEU A 252 -31.94 39.70 22.21
N LEU A 253 -31.89 39.09 21.04
CA LEU A 253 -33.05 38.97 20.16
C LEU A 253 -33.88 37.73 20.53
N PRO A 254 -35.20 37.72 20.25
CA PRO A 254 -36.07 36.59 20.56
C PRO A 254 -35.62 35.29 19.86
N ALA A 255 -35.84 34.12 20.52
CA ALA A 255 -35.74 32.82 19.87
C ALA A 255 -36.67 32.78 18.66
N SER A 256 -36.09 32.60 17.48
CA SER A 256 -36.79 32.63 16.20
C SER A 256 -35.83 32.16 15.10
N ASP A 257 -36.36 32.00 13.89
CA ASP A 257 -35.51 31.87 12.70
C ASP A 257 -35.05 33.26 12.24
N TYR A 258 -33.78 33.30 11.82
CA TYR A 258 -33.12 34.46 11.23
C TYR A 258 -32.60 34.09 9.87
N TRP A 259 -32.78 34.97 8.91
CA TRP A 259 -32.30 34.76 7.52
C TRP A 259 -30.94 35.39 7.35
N PHE A 260 -30.15 34.79 6.45
CA PHE A 260 -28.88 35.39 6.10
C PHE A 260 -28.67 35.41 4.58
N VAL A 261 -27.80 36.30 4.17
CA VAL A 261 -27.24 36.39 2.83
C VAL A 261 -25.73 36.32 3.00
N ALA A 262 -25.10 35.31 2.40
CA ALA A 262 -23.65 35.18 2.28
C ALA A 262 -23.23 35.54 0.83
N GLU A 263 -22.33 36.51 0.71
CA GLU A 263 -21.66 36.87 -0.53
C GLU A 263 -20.22 36.40 -0.41
N TYR A 264 -19.71 35.62 -1.38
CA TYR A 264 -18.42 34.98 -1.26
C TYR A 264 -17.85 34.60 -2.63
N LEU A 265 -16.58 34.17 -2.70
CA LEU A 265 -16.02 33.48 -3.86
C LEU A 265 -16.21 31.96 -3.66
N ASN A 266 -16.83 31.31 -4.64
CA ASN A 266 -16.94 29.86 -4.63
C ASN A 266 -15.56 29.19 -4.93
N ASN A 267 -15.50 27.86 -4.89
CA ASN A 267 -14.27 27.10 -5.14
C ASN A 267 -13.64 27.35 -6.52
N ASN A 268 -14.39 27.89 -7.46
CA ASN A 268 -13.91 28.30 -8.80
C ASN A 268 -13.46 29.76 -8.86
N GLY A 269 -13.45 30.48 -7.73
CA GLY A 269 -13.09 31.90 -7.67
C GLY A 269 -14.15 32.83 -8.25
N ILE A 270 -15.39 32.36 -8.45
CA ILE A 270 -16.50 33.13 -8.99
C ILE A 270 -17.31 33.70 -7.84
N GLN A 271 -17.68 34.97 -7.93
CA GLN A 271 -18.55 35.59 -6.92
C GLN A 271 -19.93 34.92 -6.91
N ALA A 272 -20.34 34.46 -5.75
CA ALA A 272 -21.58 33.75 -5.50
C ALA A 272 -22.35 34.40 -4.35
N THR A 273 -23.66 34.15 -4.32
CA THR A 273 -24.55 34.59 -3.24
C THR A 273 -25.42 33.44 -2.83
N PHE A 274 -25.41 33.14 -1.53
CA PHE A 274 -26.25 32.10 -0.94
C PHE A 274 -27.20 32.73 0.08
N ARG A 275 -28.44 32.24 0.17
CA ARG A 275 -29.48 32.70 1.07
C ARG A 275 -30.13 31.51 1.76
N SER A 276 -30.23 31.58 3.08
CA SER A 276 -30.92 30.58 3.88
C SER A 276 -31.31 31.16 5.25
N HIS A 277 -31.66 30.31 6.18
CA HIS A 277 -31.99 30.67 7.54
C HIS A 277 -31.35 29.75 8.56
N PHE A 278 -31.25 30.17 9.79
CA PHE A 278 -30.85 29.40 10.95
C PHE A 278 -31.69 29.79 12.14
N SER A 279 -31.77 28.94 13.17
CA SER A 279 -32.57 29.19 14.35
C SER A 279 -31.71 29.74 15.49
N LEU A 280 -32.15 30.84 16.12
CA LEU A 280 -31.68 31.30 17.42
C LEU A 280 -32.50 30.61 18.50
N ARG A 281 -31.84 29.96 19.45
CA ARG A 281 -32.44 29.20 20.56
C ARG A 281 -31.73 29.58 21.87
N TYR A 282 -32.39 29.37 23.00
CA TYR A 282 -31.84 29.56 24.34
C TYR A 282 -31.95 28.28 25.16
#